data_d3ea56659d8af4aa828a39f755a2521b
#
_entry.id   d3ea56659d8af4aa828a39f755a2521b
#
_cell.length_a   1.000
_cell.length_b   1.000
_cell.length_c   1.000
_cell.angle_alpha   90.00
_cell.angle_beta   90.00
_cell.angle_gamma   90.00
#
_symmetry.space_group_name_H-M   'P 1'
#
loop_
_entity.id
_entity.type
_entity.pdbx_description
1 polymer ?
#
loop_
_entity_poly.entity_id
_entity_poly.type
_entity_poly.pdbx_seq_one_letter_code
_entity_poly.pdbx_strand_id
1 'polypeptide(L)'
;GLGDVYKRQGSGGAIALASSNKIIMLENAIYSVISPEGCASILWRDPTKTLEAAKAMKLTSKDLLNLKIIDEIIPEPTGGAHRDKNLILENVKMSIDKNLNELSNLSKAEIISRKKEKFLEIGRDRGLTEGVSISNRLPINFTNISKFKKVLFKYRYYFLGSILILA
;
A
#
# COMPACT_ATOMS: atom_id res chain seq x y z
N GLY A 1 -1.03 -10.38 -24.78
CA GLY A 1 -0.82 -9.21 -24.87
C GLY A 1 -0.81 -8.14 -23.80
N LEU A 2 -1.15 -6.93 -24.20
CA LEU A 2 -1.16 -5.71 -23.34
C LEU A 2 -2.03 -5.86 -22.08
N GLY A 3 -3.13 -6.61 -22.14
CA GLY A 3 -4.01 -6.82 -20.98
C GLY A 3 -3.36 -7.63 -19.85
N ASP A 4 -2.40 -8.47 -20.16
CA ASP A 4 -1.73 -9.33 -19.16
C ASP A 4 -0.64 -8.56 -18.41
N VAL A 5 0.04 -7.66 -19.10
CA VAL A 5 1.00 -6.73 -18.50
C VAL A 5 0.28 -5.74 -17.57
N TYR A 6 -0.89 -5.25 -17.96
CA TYR A 6 -1.72 -4.34 -17.16
C TYR A 6 -2.24 -5.01 -15.88
N LYS A 7 -2.65 -6.27 -15.94
CA LYS A 7 -3.11 -7.03 -14.77
C LYS A 7 -1.99 -7.33 -13.78
N ARG A 8 -0.76 -7.49 -14.26
CA ARG A 8 0.41 -7.74 -13.40
C ARG A 8 0.98 -6.48 -12.76
N GLN A 9 0.58 -5.29 -13.24
CA GLN A 9 0.95 -3.99 -12.65
C GLN A 9 -0.11 -3.46 -11.68
N GLY A 10 -0.95 -4.33 -11.12
CA GLY A 10 -2.06 -3.96 -10.25
C GLY A 10 -1.68 -3.04 -9.08
N SER A 11 -0.47 -3.16 -8.54
CA SER A 11 0.00 -2.31 -7.45
C SER A 11 0.18 -0.83 -7.86
N GLY A 12 0.65 -0.55 -9.06
CA GLY A 12 0.81 0.82 -9.57
C GLY A 12 -0.54 1.53 -9.75
N GLY A 13 -1.52 0.85 -10.35
CA GLY A 13 -2.89 1.37 -10.48
C GLY A 13 -3.57 1.57 -9.14
N ALA A 14 -3.43 0.64 -8.21
CA ALA A 14 -3.97 0.76 -6.87
C ALA A 14 -3.37 1.97 -6.13
N ILE A 15 -2.05 2.17 -6.18
CA ILE A 15 -1.39 3.33 -5.57
C ILE A 15 -1.91 4.64 -6.19
N ALA A 16 -2.04 4.70 -7.52
CA ALA A 16 -2.54 5.88 -8.22
C ALA A 16 -3.96 6.25 -7.76
N LEU A 17 -4.87 5.28 -7.68
CA LEU A 17 -6.24 5.49 -7.19
C LEU A 17 -6.26 5.89 -5.70
N ALA A 18 -5.45 5.24 -4.86
CA ALA A 18 -5.38 5.53 -3.43
C ALA A 18 -4.69 6.86 -3.12
N SER A 19 -4.00 7.49 -4.06
CA SER A 19 -3.28 8.75 -3.81
C SER A 19 -4.17 10.00 -3.83
N SER A 20 -5.48 9.86 -3.98
CA SER A 20 -6.44 10.97 -4.01
C SER A 20 -6.87 11.43 -2.60
N ASN A 21 -7.47 12.63 -2.52
CA ASN A 21 -8.04 13.16 -1.28
C ASN A 21 -9.28 12.41 -0.84
N LYS A 22 -10.12 11.99 -1.80
CA LYS A 22 -11.33 11.20 -1.59
C LYS A 22 -11.26 9.95 -2.44
N ILE A 23 -11.57 8.82 -1.86
CA ILE A 23 -11.61 7.51 -2.52
C ILE A 23 -13.02 6.97 -2.36
N ILE A 24 -13.71 6.83 -3.49
CA ILE A 24 -15.09 6.39 -3.55
C ILE A 24 -15.11 5.01 -4.22
N MET A 25 -15.93 4.11 -3.72
CA MET A 25 -15.98 2.74 -4.20
C MET A 25 -17.42 2.28 -4.36
N LEU A 26 -17.71 1.51 -5.40
CA LEU A 26 -19.00 0.84 -5.55
C LEU A 26 -19.13 -0.29 -4.52
N GLU A 27 -20.35 -0.59 -4.09
CA GLU A 27 -20.63 -1.55 -3.00
C GLU A 27 -20.03 -2.93 -3.25
N ASN A 28 -20.18 -3.46 -4.47
CA ASN A 28 -19.72 -4.80 -4.83
C ASN A 28 -18.33 -4.81 -5.51
N ALA A 29 -17.67 -3.67 -5.59
CA ALA A 29 -16.31 -3.59 -6.12
C ALA A 29 -15.31 -4.20 -5.14
N ILE A 30 -14.16 -4.59 -5.67
CA ILE A 30 -12.99 -5.02 -4.89
C ILE A 30 -11.81 -4.11 -5.19
N TYR A 31 -10.99 -3.88 -4.18
CA TYR A 31 -9.77 -3.10 -4.31
C TYR A 31 -8.59 -3.85 -3.70
N SER A 32 -7.55 -4.09 -4.50
CA SER A 32 -6.41 -4.89 -4.11
C SER A 32 -5.18 -4.55 -4.93
N VAL A 33 -4.00 -4.73 -4.34
CA VAL A 33 -2.71 -4.58 -5.03
C VAL A 33 -2.26 -5.86 -5.73
N ILE A 34 -2.83 -7.01 -5.35
CA ILE A 34 -2.50 -8.34 -5.86
C ILE A 34 -3.76 -9.21 -5.86
N SER A 35 -3.82 -10.21 -6.76
CA SER A 35 -4.92 -11.18 -6.72
C SER A 35 -4.83 -12.11 -5.50
N PRO A 36 -5.95 -12.65 -5.01
CA PRO A 36 -5.94 -13.61 -3.90
C PRO A 36 -5.08 -14.85 -4.20
N GLU A 37 -5.05 -15.33 -5.44
CA GLU A 37 -4.21 -16.45 -5.87
C GLU A 37 -2.73 -16.08 -5.77
N GLY A 38 -2.36 -14.89 -6.21
CA GLY A 38 -1.00 -14.38 -6.09
C GLY A 38 -0.58 -14.23 -4.62
N CYS A 39 -1.46 -13.71 -3.79
CA CYS A 39 -1.24 -13.60 -2.34
C CYS A 39 -1.07 -14.98 -1.68
N ALA A 40 -1.94 -15.95 -2.02
CA ALA A 40 -1.84 -17.32 -1.53
C ALA A 40 -0.50 -17.99 -1.91
N SER A 41 -0.09 -17.83 -3.15
CA SER A 41 1.18 -18.36 -3.64
C SER A 41 2.39 -17.78 -2.92
N ILE A 42 2.36 -16.48 -2.59
CA ILE A 42 3.46 -15.81 -1.91
C ILE A 42 3.50 -16.16 -0.42
N LEU A 43 2.37 -16.04 0.30
CA LEU A 43 2.34 -16.16 1.76
C LEU A 43 2.29 -17.60 2.23
N TRP A 44 1.50 -18.44 1.55
CA TRP A 44 1.34 -19.85 1.94
C TRP A 44 2.10 -20.82 1.04
N ARG A 45 2.68 -20.34 -0.07
CA ARG A 45 3.31 -21.16 -1.11
C ARG A 45 2.37 -22.24 -1.68
N ASP A 46 1.07 -21.97 -1.60
CA ASP A 46 -0.01 -22.87 -1.99
C ASP A 46 -1.14 -22.06 -2.64
N PRO A 47 -1.27 -22.12 -3.98
CA PRO A 47 -2.31 -21.37 -4.71
C PRO A 47 -3.72 -21.87 -4.41
N THR A 48 -3.90 -23.06 -3.82
CA THR A 48 -5.23 -23.57 -3.47
C THR A 48 -5.87 -22.80 -2.30
N LYS A 49 -5.08 -22.10 -1.51
CA LYS A 49 -5.53 -21.28 -0.36
C LYS A 49 -6.05 -19.90 -0.73
N THR A 50 -6.56 -19.75 -1.97
CA THR A 50 -7.10 -18.49 -2.49
C THR A 50 -8.21 -17.90 -1.63
N LEU A 51 -9.13 -18.73 -1.11
CA LEU A 51 -10.23 -18.25 -0.27
C LEU A 51 -9.76 -17.71 1.08
N GLU A 52 -8.77 -18.35 1.69
CA GLU A 52 -8.16 -17.88 2.94
C GLU A 52 -7.44 -16.55 2.71
N ALA A 53 -6.70 -16.46 1.60
CA ALA A 53 -6.03 -15.23 1.19
C ALA A 53 -7.03 -14.08 0.96
N ALA A 54 -8.12 -14.31 0.23
CA ALA A 54 -9.15 -13.30 -0.02
C ALA A 54 -9.78 -12.77 1.29
N LYS A 55 -10.08 -13.66 2.24
CA LYS A 55 -10.58 -13.28 3.57
C LYS A 55 -9.57 -12.46 4.37
N ALA A 56 -8.29 -12.85 4.33
CA ALA A 56 -7.23 -12.15 5.06
C ALA A 56 -6.94 -10.76 4.46
N MET A 57 -7.07 -10.60 3.14
CA MET A 57 -6.79 -9.36 2.43
C MET A 57 -7.85 -8.27 2.64
N LYS A 58 -9.07 -8.61 3.09
CA LYS A 58 -10.16 -7.66 3.36
C LYS A 58 -10.44 -6.73 2.18
N LEU A 59 -10.75 -7.32 1.03
CA LEU A 59 -10.86 -6.63 -0.26
C LEU A 59 -12.17 -5.89 -0.48
N THR A 60 -13.19 -6.14 0.37
CA THR A 60 -14.54 -5.61 0.15
C THR A 60 -14.65 -4.13 0.50
N SER A 61 -15.60 -3.43 -0.12
CA SER A 61 -15.89 -2.03 0.16
C SER A 61 -16.15 -1.77 1.66
N LYS A 62 -16.90 -2.66 2.32
CA LYS A 62 -17.21 -2.57 3.75
C LYS A 62 -15.97 -2.72 4.62
N ASP A 63 -15.09 -3.67 4.29
CA ASP A 63 -13.83 -3.84 5.02
C ASP A 63 -12.93 -2.62 4.86
N LEU A 64 -12.83 -2.09 3.64
CA LEU A 64 -11.97 -0.94 3.32
C LEU A 64 -12.48 0.36 3.94
N LEU A 65 -13.80 0.52 4.06
CA LEU A 65 -14.39 1.64 4.80
C LEU A 65 -14.06 1.55 6.30
N ASN A 66 -14.23 0.36 6.89
CA ASN A 66 -13.87 0.11 8.29
C ASN A 66 -12.37 0.35 8.57
N LEU A 67 -11.53 0.10 7.55
CA LEU A 67 -10.10 0.37 7.62
C LEU A 67 -9.73 1.84 7.35
N LYS A 68 -10.71 2.70 7.07
CA LYS A 68 -10.53 4.10 6.69
C LYS A 68 -9.65 4.29 5.44
N ILE A 69 -9.60 3.28 4.56
CA ILE A 69 -8.87 3.34 3.29
C ILE A 69 -9.69 4.08 2.25
N ILE A 70 -11.00 3.82 2.21
CA ILE A 70 -11.96 4.53 1.36
C ILE A 70 -12.84 5.46 2.20
N ASP A 71 -13.39 6.48 1.56
CA ASP A 71 -14.19 7.52 2.21
C ASP A 71 -15.69 7.30 2.06
N GLU A 72 -16.12 6.69 0.96
CA GLU A 72 -17.54 6.56 0.63
C GLU A 72 -17.80 5.27 -0.16
N ILE A 73 -18.95 4.63 0.11
CA ILE A 73 -19.45 3.50 -0.65
C ILE A 73 -20.70 3.97 -1.40
N ILE A 74 -20.71 3.77 -2.71
CA ILE A 74 -21.90 4.01 -3.54
C ILE A 74 -22.73 2.72 -3.59
N PRO A 75 -23.99 2.75 -3.15
CA PRO A 75 -24.86 1.59 -3.19
C PRO A 75 -25.17 1.18 -4.63
N GLU A 76 -25.22 -0.12 -4.85
CA GLU A 76 -25.58 -0.70 -6.12
C GLU A 76 -26.99 -1.31 -6.08
N PRO A 77 -27.71 -1.36 -7.22
CA PRO A 77 -28.98 -2.06 -7.29
C PRO A 77 -28.82 -3.56 -7.05
N THR A 78 -29.87 -4.20 -6.59
CA THR A 78 -29.87 -5.65 -6.37
C THR A 78 -29.45 -6.41 -7.62
N GLY A 79 -28.37 -7.18 -7.51
CA GLY A 79 -27.77 -7.90 -8.63
C GLY A 79 -26.59 -7.18 -9.31
N GLY A 80 -26.19 -5.99 -8.83
CA GLY A 80 -24.98 -5.27 -9.25
C GLY A 80 -25.23 -4.12 -10.23
N ALA A 81 -24.20 -3.33 -10.45
CA ALA A 81 -24.22 -2.09 -11.25
C ALA A 81 -24.78 -2.25 -12.69
N HIS A 82 -24.59 -3.43 -13.29
CA HIS A 82 -25.03 -3.69 -14.67
C HIS A 82 -26.55 -3.82 -14.81
N ARG A 83 -27.28 -4.01 -13.72
CA ARG A 83 -28.73 -4.17 -13.73
C ARG A 83 -29.47 -2.87 -14.02
N ASP A 84 -28.99 -1.77 -13.46
CA ASP A 84 -29.53 -0.44 -13.71
C ASP A 84 -28.39 0.57 -13.87
N LYS A 85 -27.99 0.74 -15.13
CA LYS A 85 -26.88 1.64 -15.48
C LYS A 85 -27.19 3.10 -15.20
N ASN A 86 -28.46 3.51 -15.39
CA ASN A 86 -28.87 4.91 -15.21
C ASN A 86 -28.81 5.28 -13.73
N LEU A 87 -29.37 4.44 -12.86
CA LEU A 87 -29.32 4.64 -11.42
C LEU A 87 -27.86 4.72 -10.90
N ILE A 88 -27.00 3.83 -11.36
CA ILE A 88 -25.59 3.86 -10.96
C ILE A 88 -24.89 5.12 -11.43
N LEU A 89 -25.11 5.56 -12.68
CA LEU A 89 -24.50 6.77 -13.20
C LEU A 89 -24.96 8.01 -12.42
N GLU A 90 -26.24 8.07 -12.04
CA GLU A 90 -26.76 9.15 -11.19
C GLU A 90 -26.14 9.13 -9.80
N ASN A 91 -26.08 7.96 -9.15
CA ASN A 91 -25.47 7.82 -7.83
C ASN A 91 -23.98 8.21 -7.84
N VAL A 92 -23.23 7.77 -8.84
CA VAL A 92 -21.82 8.15 -9.02
C VAL A 92 -21.67 9.64 -9.23
N LYS A 93 -22.52 10.24 -10.10
CA LYS A 93 -22.50 11.67 -10.35
C LYS A 93 -22.78 12.46 -9.08
N MET A 94 -23.84 12.11 -8.33
CA MET A 94 -24.18 12.78 -7.08
C MET A 94 -23.05 12.69 -6.05
N SER A 95 -22.41 11.53 -5.94
CA SER A 95 -21.28 11.34 -5.04
C SER A 95 -20.07 12.18 -5.45
N ILE A 96 -19.75 12.24 -6.73
CA ILE A 96 -18.67 13.08 -7.27
C ILE A 96 -18.95 14.56 -7.01
N ASP A 97 -20.16 15.05 -7.38
CA ASP A 97 -20.56 16.43 -7.21
C ASP A 97 -20.51 16.86 -5.74
N LYS A 98 -21.01 16.03 -4.83
CA LYS A 98 -20.94 16.25 -3.37
C LYS A 98 -19.49 16.41 -2.90
N ASN A 99 -18.61 15.46 -3.27
CA ASN A 99 -17.23 15.47 -2.83
C ASN A 99 -16.40 16.61 -3.46
N LEU A 100 -16.67 16.97 -4.71
CA LEU A 100 -16.05 18.11 -5.36
C LEU A 100 -16.49 19.43 -4.72
N ASN A 101 -17.77 19.58 -4.41
CA ASN A 101 -18.27 20.77 -3.71
C ASN A 101 -17.65 20.92 -2.32
N GLU A 102 -17.49 19.81 -1.59
CA GLU A 102 -16.79 19.82 -0.29
C GLU A 102 -15.34 20.29 -0.43
N LEU A 103 -14.62 19.80 -1.44
CA LEU A 103 -13.22 20.16 -1.66
C LEU A 103 -13.03 21.56 -2.23
N SER A 104 -13.97 22.06 -3.06
CA SER A 104 -13.90 23.40 -3.68
C SER A 104 -14.02 24.53 -2.66
N ASN A 105 -14.64 24.27 -1.51
CA ASN A 105 -14.75 25.22 -0.42
C ASN A 105 -13.49 25.34 0.44
N LEU A 106 -12.47 24.50 0.17
CA LEU A 106 -11.23 24.47 0.93
C LEU A 106 -10.10 25.20 0.21
N SER A 107 -9.22 25.83 0.97
CA SER A 107 -7.98 26.35 0.44
C SER A 107 -7.02 25.24 0.00
N LYS A 108 -6.09 25.55 -0.90
CA LYS A 108 -5.06 24.63 -1.36
C LYS A 108 -4.26 24.01 -0.19
N ALA A 109 -3.95 24.84 0.81
CA ALA A 109 -3.20 24.38 1.99
C ALA A 109 -3.99 23.36 2.81
N GLU A 110 -5.28 23.61 3.01
CA GLU A 110 -6.18 22.71 3.74
C GLU A 110 -6.35 21.36 3.00
N ILE A 111 -6.50 21.38 1.67
CA ILE A 111 -6.60 20.16 0.86
C ILE A 111 -5.35 19.29 1.05
N ILE A 112 -4.16 19.90 1.01
CA ILE A 112 -2.89 19.20 1.20
C ILE A 112 -2.77 18.68 2.64
N SER A 113 -3.13 19.47 3.65
CA SER A 113 -3.07 19.06 5.05
C SER A 113 -3.98 17.89 5.34
N ARG A 114 -5.26 17.96 4.92
CA ARG A 114 -6.22 16.86 5.08
C ARG A 114 -5.75 15.57 4.42
N LYS A 115 -5.18 15.68 3.21
CA LYS A 115 -4.60 14.51 2.53
C LYS A 115 -3.47 13.90 3.35
N LYS A 116 -2.55 14.72 3.86
CA LYS A 116 -1.43 14.27 4.68
C LYS A 116 -1.90 13.61 5.98
N GLU A 117 -2.85 14.22 6.67
CA GLU A 117 -3.45 13.67 7.90
C GLU A 117 -4.10 12.31 7.65
N LYS A 118 -4.91 12.20 6.59
CA LYS A 118 -5.53 10.93 6.19
C LYS A 118 -4.51 9.81 6.04
N PHE A 119 -3.40 10.05 5.33
CA PHE A 119 -2.36 9.04 5.16
C PHE A 119 -1.61 8.70 6.44
N LEU A 120 -1.44 9.67 7.35
CA LEU A 120 -0.80 9.44 8.64
C LEU A 120 -1.70 8.70 9.64
N GLU A 121 -3.03 8.74 9.45
CA GLU A 121 -3.97 7.99 10.29
C GLU A 121 -4.09 6.52 9.88
N ILE A 122 -3.84 6.18 8.61
CA ILE A 122 -3.94 4.80 8.14
C ILE A 122 -2.98 3.90 8.94
N GLY A 123 -3.54 2.92 9.64
CA GLY A 123 -2.80 1.97 10.45
C GLY A 123 -2.43 2.45 11.87
N ARG A 124 -2.71 3.69 12.24
CA ARG A 124 -2.40 4.25 13.56
C ARG A 124 -3.16 3.53 14.68
N ASP A 125 -4.44 3.24 14.46
CA ASP A 125 -5.33 2.59 15.44
C ASP A 125 -5.05 1.09 15.61
N ARG A 126 -4.06 0.52 14.92
CA ARG A 126 -3.75 -0.91 14.91
C ARG A 126 -2.48 -1.30 15.65
N GLY A 127 -2.01 -0.46 16.53
CA GLY A 127 -0.82 -0.75 17.33
C GLY A 127 0.49 -0.81 16.54
N LEU A 128 0.50 -0.38 15.28
CA LEU A 128 1.74 -0.25 14.51
C LEU A 128 2.67 0.80 15.11
N THR A 129 2.13 1.68 15.95
CA THR A 129 2.90 2.71 16.67
C THR A 129 3.27 2.30 18.10
N GLU A 130 2.56 1.34 18.71
CA GLU A 130 2.85 0.91 20.09
C GLU A 130 3.94 -0.16 20.21
N GLY A 131 4.34 -0.79 19.11
CA GLY A 131 5.28 -1.91 19.14
C GLY A 131 6.69 -1.62 18.64
N VAL A 132 6.93 -0.50 18.00
CA VAL A 132 8.26 -0.12 17.53
C VAL A 132 8.90 0.84 18.54
N SER A 133 9.17 0.33 19.72
CA SER A 133 10.27 0.86 20.50
C SER A 133 11.50 0.85 19.58
N ILE A 134 12.11 2.01 19.38
CA ILE A 134 13.31 2.21 18.56
C ILE A 134 14.46 1.27 19.00
N SER A 135 14.35 0.68 20.18
CA SER A 135 15.24 -0.34 20.72
C SER A 135 15.19 -1.71 20.00
N ASN A 136 14.08 -2.02 19.30
CA ASN A 136 13.92 -3.25 18.53
C ASN A 136 14.14 -3.08 17.02
N ARG A 137 14.85 -2.03 16.60
CA ARG A 137 15.51 -2.11 15.30
C ARG A 137 16.35 -3.38 15.34
N LEU A 138 16.01 -4.33 14.45
CA LEU A 138 16.86 -5.50 14.22
C LEU A 138 18.29 -5.00 14.29
N PRO A 139 19.13 -5.52 15.17
CA PRO A 139 20.50 -5.09 15.21
C PRO A 139 21.06 -5.41 13.84
N ILE A 140 21.15 -4.39 12.99
CA ILE A 140 21.95 -4.51 11.79
C ILE A 140 23.32 -4.75 12.36
N ASN A 141 23.72 -6.01 12.35
CA ASN A 141 24.95 -6.45 12.94
C ASN A 141 26.10 -5.88 12.09
N PHE A 142 26.44 -4.62 12.34
CA PHE A 142 27.64 -3.98 11.78
C PHE A 142 28.93 -4.60 12.29
N THR A 143 28.82 -5.69 13.13
CA THR A 143 29.98 -6.39 13.65
C THR A 143 30.88 -6.94 12.57
N ASN A 144 30.37 -7.26 11.40
CA ASN A 144 31.21 -7.74 10.29
C ASN A 144 31.99 -6.60 9.62
N ILE A 145 31.40 -5.40 9.49
CA ILE A 145 32.09 -4.25 8.87
C ILE A 145 33.16 -3.71 9.84
N SER A 146 32.89 -3.68 11.13
CA SER A 146 33.88 -3.26 12.13
C SER A 146 35.02 -4.28 12.30
N LYS A 147 34.72 -5.58 12.20
CA LYS A 147 35.74 -6.64 12.17
C LYS A 147 36.57 -6.56 10.90
N PHE A 148 35.93 -6.32 9.75
CA PHE A 148 36.63 -6.16 8.47
C PHE A 148 37.56 -4.93 8.48
N LYS A 149 37.08 -3.78 8.99
CA LYS A 149 37.94 -2.60 9.20
C LYS A 149 39.11 -2.87 10.14
N LYS A 150 38.90 -3.57 11.25
CA LYS A 150 39.98 -3.93 12.17
C LYS A 150 41.01 -4.85 11.53
N VAL A 151 40.59 -5.83 10.73
CA VAL A 151 41.48 -6.73 9.98
C VAL A 151 42.26 -5.94 8.92
N LEU A 152 41.59 -5.08 8.15
CA LEU A 152 42.24 -4.24 7.15
C LEU A 152 43.27 -3.29 7.78
N PHE A 153 42.94 -2.72 8.95
CA PHE A 153 43.86 -1.84 9.68
C PHE A 153 45.06 -2.59 10.28
N LYS A 154 44.87 -3.84 10.72
CA LYS A 154 45.92 -4.70 11.28
C LYS A 154 46.90 -5.13 10.19
N TYR A 155 46.45 -5.38 8.96
CA TYR A 155 47.29 -5.86 7.86
C TYR A 155 47.75 -4.75 6.90
N ARG A 156 47.43 -3.46 7.15
CA ARG A 156 47.79 -2.35 6.26
C ARG A 156 49.30 -2.21 6.04
N TYR A 157 50.11 -2.56 7.05
CA TYR A 157 51.56 -2.49 6.94
C TYR A 157 52.13 -3.62 6.10
N TYR A 158 51.50 -4.79 6.08
CA TYR A 158 51.89 -5.88 5.19
C TYR A 158 51.57 -5.59 3.72
N PHE A 159 50.45 -4.90 3.50
CA PHE A 159 50.06 -4.44 2.15
C PHE A 159 50.99 -3.36 1.61
N LEU A 160 51.43 -2.43 2.45
CA LEU A 160 52.43 -1.41 2.07
C LEU A 160 53.80 -2.02 1.84
N GLY A 161 54.19 -3.03 2.63
CA GLY A 161 55.46 -3.72 2.43
C GLY A 161 55.53 -4.54 1.15
N SER A 162 54.45 -5.18 0.74
CA SER A 162 54.38 -5.94 -0.52
C SER A 162 54.43 -5.06 -1.77
N ILE A 163 53.92 -3.84 -1.70
CA ILE A 163 54.03 -2.86 -2.83
C ILE A 163 55.46 -2.34 -2.98
N LEU A 164 56.22 -2.23 -1.88
CA LEU A 164 57.60 -1.77 -1.90
C LEU A 164 58.59 -2.81 -2.43
N ILE A 165 58.22 -4.09 -2.45
CA ILE A 165 59.05 -5.20 -2.94
C ILE A 165 58.82 -5.43 -4.46
N LEU A 166 57.69 -4.94 -4.99
CA LEU A 166 57.28 -5.07 -6.40
C LEU A 166 57.59 -3.82 -7.26
N ALA A 167 58.09 -2.75 -6.66
CA ALA A 167 58.58 -1.55 -7.33
C ALA A 167 60.10 -1.55 -7.36
#